data_596cacd3549f48584561ce46a1c8f69b
#
_entry.id   596cacd3549f48584561ce46a1c8f69b
#
_cell.length_a   1.000
_cell.length_b   1.000
_cell.length_c   1.000
_cell.angle_alpha   90.00
_cell.angle_beta   90.00
_cell.angle_gamma   90.00
#
_symmetry.space_group_name_H-M   'P 1'
#
loop_
_entity.id
_entity.type
_entity.pdbx_description
1 polymer ?
#
loop_
_entity_poly.entity_id
_entity_poly.type
_entity_poly.pdbx_seq_one_letter_code
_entity_poly.pdbx_strand_id
1 'polypeptide(L)'
;MEAVVAAQQPVIKVAALCGSLRKASFNRGLIRSAMQLVKDSVKGMEIEYVDIAPLPMLNTDLEVNGTYPPVVEAFRQKILQADCYLFASPEYNYSVSGPLKNAIDWASRPPNVWADKAAAIVSAGGGFGGGRAQYHLRQIGVYLDLHFINKPEFFLNAFQPPAKFDSDGNLIDEQSKEQLKAVLLALKAFTLRLQGKGYI
;
A
#
# COMPACT_ATOMS: atom_id res chain seq x y z
N MET A 1 38.77 19.89 14.19
CA MET A 1 37.29 19.67 14.25
C MET A 1 36.93 18.97 12.96
N GLU A 2 36.78 17.66 13.00
CA GLU A 2 36.28 16.89 11.86
C GLU A 2 34.78 17.12 11.74
N ALA A 3 34.34 17.61 10.58
CA ALA A 3 32.94 17.78 10.25
C ALA A 3 32.32 16.37 10.14
N VAL A 4 31.46 16.00 11.09
CA VAL A 4 30.61 14.82 10.99
C VAL A 4 29.68 15.04 9.79
N VAL A 5 30.03 14.46 8.65
CA VAL A 5 29.12 14.40 7.49
C VAL A 5 27.93 13.56 7.93
N ALA A 6 26.81 14.21 8.19
CA ALA A 6 25.57 13.53 8.49
C ALA A 6 25.23 12.63 7.29
N ALA A 7 25.34 11.31 7.46
CA ALA A 7 24.97 10.35 6.44
C ALA A 7 23.50 10.59 6.07
N GLN A 8 23.23 10.90 4.81
CA GLN A 8 21.86 11.03 4.31
C GLN A 8 21.14 9.70 4.57
N GLN A 9 20.08 9.74 5.36
CA GLN A 9 19.26 8.56 5.57
C GLN A 9 18.72 8.07 4.22
N PRO A 10 18.82 6.77 3.93
CA PRO A 10 18.34 6.22 2.67
C PRO A 10 16.85 6.50 2.51
N VAL A 11 16.44 6.86 1.30
CA VAL A 11 15.03 7.08 0.95
C VAL A 11 14.30 5.75 0.98
N ILE A 12 13.23 5.65 1.76
CA ILE A 12 12.36 4.46 1.85
C ILE A 12 11.50 4.36 0.60
N LYS A 13 11.60 3.25 -0.11
CA LYS A 13 10.79 2.94 -1.30
C LYS A 13 9.50 2.25 -0.89
N VAL A 14 8.37 2.87 -1.21
CA VAL A 14 7.03 2.35 -0.91
C VAL A 14 6.37 1.87 -2.20
N ALA A 15 5.99 0.59 -2.28
CA ALA A 15 5.09 0.14 -3.33
C ALA A 15 3.64 0.34 -2.87
N ALA A 16 2.87 1.15 -3.61
CA ALA A 16 1.47 1.42 -3.33
C ALA A 16 0.55 0.67 -4.30
N LEU A 17 -0.38 -0.11 -3.77
CA LEU A 17 -1.31 -0.93 -4.53
C LEU A 17 -2.75 -0.51 -4.26
N CYS A 18 -3.54 -0.32 -5.33
CA CYS A 18 -4.96 -0.04 -5.23
C CYS A 18 -5.79 -1.27 -5.60
N GLY A 19 -6.66 -1.72 -4.70
CA GLY A 19 -7.56 -2.86 -4.97
C GLY A 19 -8.72 -2.54 -5.92
N SER A 20 -8.89 -1.28 -6.34
CA SER A 20 -9.92 -0.87 -7.28
C SER A 20 -9.34 -0.53 -8.65
N LEU A 21 -9.89 -1.15 -9.70
CA LEU A 21 -9.51 -0.86 -11.09
C LEU A 21 -10.26 0.36 -11.68
N ARG A 22 -11.24 0.91 -10.96
CA ARG A 22 -12.03 2.05 -11.44
C ARG A 22 -11.15 3.32 -11.56
N LYS A 23 -11.25 4.05 -12.68
CA LYS A 23 -10.44 5.25 -12.97
C LYS A 23 -10.56 6.31 -11.86
N ALA A 24 -11.80 6.67 -11.49
CA ALA A 24 -12.10 7.64 -10.43
C ALA A 24 -12.30 6.96 -9.06
N SER A 25 -11.52 5.93 -8.76
CA SER A 25 -11.57 5.25 -7.46
C SER A 25 -11.09 6.15 -6.33
N PHE A 26 -11.87 6.25 -5.26
CA PHE A 26 -11.48 6.94 -4.03
C PHE A 26 -10.21 6.33 -3.40
N ASN A 27 -10.09 5.00 -3.43
CA ASN A 27 -8.88 4.32 -2.93
C ASN A 27 -7.64 4.66 -3.79
N ARG A 28 -7.79 4.82 -5.10
CA ARG A 28 -6.72 5.35 -5.96
C ARG A 28 -6.41 6.82 -5.64
N GLY A 29 -7.44 7.59 -5.28
CA GLY A 29 -7.32 8.98 -4.79
C GLY A 29 -6.51 9.08 -3.50
N LEU A 30 -6.68 8.13 -2.57
CA LEU A 30 -5.84 8.05 -1.37
C LEU A 30 -4.36 7.86 -1.72
N ILE A 31 -4.04 7.00 -2.70
CA ILE A 31 -2.65 6.81 -3.15
C ILE A 31 -2.10 8.09 -3.80
N ARG A 32 -2.89 8.77 -4.67
CA ARG A 32 -2.46 10.03 -5.26
C ARG A 32 -2.17 11.09 -4.19
N SER A 33 -3.03 11.18 -3.18
CA SER A 33 -2.83 12.09 -2.05
C SER A 33 -1.59 11.70 -1.22
N ALA A 34 -1.36 10.42 -0.97
CA ALA A 34 -0.16 9.94 -0.29
C ALA A 34 1.13 10.31 -1.04
N MET A 35 1.15 10.13 -2.38
CA MET A 35 2.28 10.52 -3.22
C MET A 35 2.57 12.04 -3.14
N GLN A 36 1.52 12.87 -3.10
CA GLN A 36 1.67 14.32 -2.95
C GLN A 36 2.19 14.69 -1.55
N LEU A 37 1.62 14.11 -0.49
CA LEU A 37 2.04 14.33 0.89
C LEU A 37 3.52 13.96 1.12
N VAL A 38 3.99 12.89 0.49
CA VAL A 38 5.41 12.50 0.56
C VAL A 38 6.31 13.55 -0.08
N LYS A 39 5.93 14.11 -1.23
CA LYS A 39 6.68 15.19 -1.87
C LYS A 39 6.73 16.45 -1.02
N ASP A 40 5.59 16.84 -0.45
CA ASP A 40 5.43 18.13 0.22
C ASP A 40 5.91 18.12 1.67
N SER A 41 5.60 17.08 2.43
CA SER A 41 5.72 17.12 3.89
C SER A 41 6.28 15.87 4.58
N VAL A 42 6.32 14.71 3.95
CA VAL A 42 6.86 13.48 4.54
C VAL A 42 8.19 13.11 3.88
N LYS A 43 9.26 13.76 4.30
CA LYS A 43 10.59 13.57 3.70
C LYS A 43 11.17 12.17 3.99
N GLY A 44 12.06 11.69 3.10
CA GLY A 44 12.76 10.42 3.24
C GLY A 44 11.93 9.20 2.85
N MET A 45 10.87 9.38 2.08
CA MET A 45 10.08 8.34 1.42
C MET A 45 9.86 8.67 -0.04
N GLU A 46 9.67 7.65 -0.86
CA GLU A 46 9.23 7.73 -2.24
C GLU A 46 8.16 6.68 -2.48
N ILE A 47 7.03 7.05 -3.09
CA ILE A 47 5.93 6.14 -3.36
C ILE A 47 5.83 5.88 -4.87
N GLU A 48 5.95 4.61 -5.25
CA GLU A 48 5.61 4.13 -6.58
C GLU A 48 4.21 3.51 -6.57
N TYR A 49 3.32 3.98 -7.45
CA TYR A 49 2.07 3.28 -7.71
C TYR A 49 2.33 2.05 -8.57
N VAL A 50 2.03 0.87 -8.07
CA VAL A 50 2.17 -0.41 -8.78
C VAL A 50 0.81 -0.82 -9.33
N ASP A 51 0.65 -0.75 -10.65
CA ASP A 51 -0.60 -1.11 -11.32
C ASP A 51 -0.78 -2.62 -11.34
N ILE A 52 -1.94 -3.08 -10.86
CA ILE A 52 -2.32 -4.49 -10.82
C ILE A 52 -3.31 -4.87 -11.94
N ALA A 53 -3.80 -3.89 -12.72
CA ALA A 53 -4.80 -4.13 -13.75
C ALA A 53 -4.30 -5.07 -14.88
N PRO A 54 -3.02 -5.05 -15.30
CA PRO A 54 -2.53 -5.93 -16.35
C PRO A 54 -2.33 -7.40 -15.93
N LEU A 55 -2.42 -7.72 -14.64
CA LEU A 55 -2.16 -9.07 -14.15
C LEU A 55 -3.26 -10.04 -14.62
N PRO A 56 -2.92 -11.18 -15.24
CA PRO A 56 -3.90 -12.23 -15.52
C PRO A 56 -4.47 -12.78 -14.21
N MET A 57 -5.65 -13.38 -14.25
CA MET A 57 -6.12 -14.16 -13.12
C MET A 57 -5.13 -15.29 -12.82
N LEU A 58 -4.87 -15.52 -11.52
CA LEU A 58 -3.95 -16.57 -11.11
C LEU A 58 -4.40 -17.90 -11.69
N ASN A 59 -3.53 -18.48 -12.48
CA ASN A 59 -3.61 -19.81 -13.00
C ASN A 59 -2.20 -20.42 -13.00
N THR A 60 -1.98 -21.47 -12.22
CA THR A 60 -0.67 -22.10 -12.10
C THR A 60 -0.20 -22.80 -13.36
N ASP A 61 -1.09 -23.06 -14.33
CA ASP A 61 -0.69 -23.57 -15.67
C ASP A 61 0.14 -22.55 -16.46
N LEU A 62 0.12 -21.28 -16.05
CA LEU A 62 0.95 -20.22 -16.60
C LEU A 62 2.37 -20.19 -16.04
N GLU A 63 2.66 -21.01 -15.04
CA GLU A 63 4.00 -21.17 -14.46
C GLU A 63 4.79 -22.18 -15.30
N VAL A 64 5.81 -21.74 -16.00
CA VAL A 64 6.60 -22.62 -16.89
C VAL A 64 8.04 -22.64 -16.44
N ASN A 65 8.56 -23.82 -16.10
CA ASN A 65 9.96 -24.03 -15.69
C ASN A 65 10.43 -23.10 -14.56
N GLY A 66 9.56 -22.82 -13.59
CA GLY A 66 9.86 -21.94 -12.46
C GLY A 66 9.84 -20.44 -12.78
N THR A 67 9.33 -20.05 -13.97
CA THR A 67 9.12 -18.66 -14.36
C THR A 67 7.62 -18.33 -14.45
N TYR A 68 7.30 -17.05 -14.38
CA TYR A 68 5.95 -16.53 -14.46
C TYR A 68 5.74 -15.73 -15.75
N PRO A 69 4.50 -15.43 -16.15
CA PRO A 69 4.27 -14.51 -17.27
C PRO A 69 5.06 -13.20 -17.11
N PRO A 70 5.60 -12.60 -18.19
CA PRO A 70 6.47 -11.42 -18.09
C PRO A 70 5.87 -10.26 -17.29
N VAL A 71 4.56 -10.03 -17.41
CA VAL A 71 3.85 -8.98 -16.64
C VAL A 71 3.83 -9.30 -15.13
N VAL A 72 3.73 -10.57 -14.77
CA VAL A 72 3.78 -11.04 -13.37
C VAL A 72 5.20 -10.91 -12.82
N GLU A 73 6.21 -11.30 -13.59
CA GLU A 73 7.62 -11.12 -13.21
C GLU A 73 7.94 -9.64 -12.95
N ALA A 74 7.56 -8.76 -13.88
CA ALA A 74 7.77 -7.33 -13.72
C ALA A 74 7.06 -6.78 -12.47
N PHE A 75 5.84 -7.24 -12.18
CA PHE A 75 5.11 -6.90 -10.97
C PHE A 75 5.84 -7.40 -9.72
N ARG A 76 6.24 -8.67 -9.68
CA ARG A 76 6.96 -9.28 -8.56
C ARG A 76 8.27 -8.54 -8.26
N GLN A 77 9.01 -8.11 -9.29
CA GLN A 77 10.23 -7.35 -9.11
C GLN A 77 9.98 -5.99 -8.43
N LYS A 78 8.91 -5.28 -8.77
CA LYS A 78 8.53 -4.03 -8.09
C LYS A 78 8.20 -4.25 -6.61
N ILE A 79 7.49 -5.34 -6.30
CA ILE A 79 7.18 -5.72 -4.92
C ILE A 79 8.47 -6.07 -4.15
N LEU A 80 9.35 -6.85 -4.75
CA LEU A 80 10.61 -7.27 -4.13
C LEU A 80 11.53 -6.08 -3.82
N GLN A 81 11.59 -5.08 -4.72
CA GLN A 81 12.48 -3.91 -4.59
C GLN A 81 11.97 -2.84 -3.61
N ALA A 82 10.71 -2.91 -3.19
CA ALA A 82 10.16 -1.98 -2.23
C ALA A 82 10.63 -2.30 -0.79
N ASP A 83 10.80 -1.28 0.03
CA ASP A 83 11.12 -1.40 1.45
C ASP A 83 9.86 -1.65 2.31
N CYS A 84 8.72 -1.19 1.85
CA CYS A 84 7.43 -1.36 2.53
C CYS A 84 6.25 -1.16 1.56
N TYR A 85 5.04 -1.39 2.05
CA TYR A 85 3.82 -1.38 1.24
C TYR A 85 2.74 -0.46 1.79
N LEU A 86 2.02 0.21 0.87
CA LEU A 86 0.79 0.93 1.14
C LEU A 86 -0.36 0.30 0.34
N PHE A 87 -1.26 -0.39 1.02
CA PHE A 87 -2.45 -0.95 0.41
C PHE A 87 -3.62 0.03 0.53
N ALA A 88 -4.26 0.38 -0.60
CA ALA A 88 -5.50 1.12 -0.63
C ALA A 88 -6.62 0.16 -1.09
N SER A 89 -7.36 -0.41 -0.13
CA SER A 89 -8.30 -1.50 -0.42
C SER A 89 -9.76 -1.04 -0.36
N PRO A 90 -10.53 -1.15 -1.46
CA PRO A 90 -11.98 -1.11 -1.34
C PRO A 90 -12.48 -2.34 -0.58
N GLU A 91 -13.71 -2.26 -0.07
CA GLU A 91 -14.43 -3.39 0.49
C GLU A 91 -15.50 -3.85 -0.48
N TYR A 92 -15.41 -5.07 -0.98
CA TYR A 92 -16.42 -5.72 -1.81
C TYR A 92 -16.92 -6.97 -1.08
N ASN A 93 -18.24 -7.05 -0.84
CA ASN A 93 -18.84 -8.18 -0.13
C ASN A 93 -18.12 -8.50 1.20
N TYR A 94 -17.86 -7.46 2.01
CA TYR A 94 -17.19 -7.54 3.30
C TYR A 94 -15.72 -8.01 3.27
N SER A 95 -15.06 -8.04 2.10
CA SER A 95 -13.71 -8.58 1.97
C SER A 95 -12.84 -7.75 1.05
N VAL A 96 -11.58 -8.20 0.87
CA VAL A 96 -10.65 -7.67 -0.13
C VAL A 96 -11.21 -7.86 -1.54
N SER A 97 -10.91 -6.93 -2.43
CA SER A 97 -11.32 -7.04 -3.82
C SER A 97 -10.61 -8.18 -4.55
N GLY A 98 -11.28 -8.77 -5.54
CA GLY A 98 -10.69 -9.81 -6.39
C GLY A 98 -9.37 -9.39 -7.04
N PRO A 99 -9.26 -8.19 -7.65
CA PRO A 99 -8.00 -7.74 -8.25
C PRO A 99 -6.85 -7.66 -7.24
N LEU A 100 -7.09 -7.15 -6.03
CA LEU A 100 -6.04 -7.07 -5.01
C LEU A 100 -5.64 -8.47 -4.54
N LYS A 101 -6.61 -9.35 -4.28
CA LYS A 101 -6.32 -10.72 -3.88
C LYS A 101 -5.51 -11.45 -4.94
N ASN A 102 -5.86 -11.29 -6.21
CA ASN A 102 -5.13 -11.86 -7.35
C ASN A 102 -3.66 -11.37 -7.40
N ALA A 103 -3.43 -10.07 -7.22
CA ALA A 103 -2.09 -9.51 -7.17
C ALA A 103 -1.26 -10.07 -5.99
N ILE A 104 -1.90 -10.19 -4.83
CA ILE A 104 -1.28 -10.79 -3.64
C ILE A 104 -0.87 -12.23 -3.91
N ASP A 105 -1.76 -13.01 -4.51
CA ASP A 105 -1.52 -14.42 -4.80
C ASP A 105 -0.36 -14.60 -5.80
N TRP A 106 -0.29 -13.80 -6.86
CA TRP A 106 0.83 -13.85 -7.80
C TRP A 106 2.17 -13.54 -7.14
N ALA A 107 2.24 -12.53 -6.28
CA ALA A 107 3.50 -12.16 -5.64
C ALA A 107 3.88 -13.06 -4.46
N SER A 108 2.96 -13.89 -3.96
CA SER A 108 3.24 -14.91 -2.95
C SER A 108 3.69 -16.26 -3.53
N ARG A 109 3.63 -16.46 -4.86
CA ARG A 109 4.19 -17.67 -5.49
C ARG A 109 5.70 -17.75 -5.18
N PRO A 110 6.25 -18.99 -5.09
CA PRO A 110 7.64 -19.18 -4.69
C PRO A 110 8.66 -18.47 -5.59
N PRO A 111 9.66 -17.78 -4.99
CA PRO A 111 9.73 -17.38 -3.59
C PRO A 111 8.72 -16.28 -3.26
N ASN A 112 8.14 -16.28 -2.05
CA ASN A 112 7.27 -15.20 -1.59
C ASN A 112 8.04 -13.87 -1.52
N VAL A 113 7.63 -12.88 -2.33
CA VAL A 113 8.32 -11.58 -2.41
C VAL A 113 7.75 -10.52 -1.47
N TRP A 114 6.69 -10.85 -0.70
CA TRP A 114 6.10 -9.96 0.31
C TRP A 114 6.85 -9.95 1.64
N ALA A 115 7.52 -11.06 1.96
CA ALA A 115 7.94 -11.40 3.32
C ALA A 115 8.83 -10.34 4.01
N ASP A 116 8.68 -10.28 5.34
CA ASP A 116 9.50 -9.50 6.27
C ASP A 116 9.56 -8.00 5.98
N LYS A 117 8.43 -7.41 5.53
CA LYS A 117 8.35 -5.97 5.25
C LYS A 117 7.17 -5.32 5.98
N ALA A 118 7.37 -4.04 6.31
CA ALA A 118 6.33 -3.20 6.88
C ALA A 118 5.21 -2.94 5.87
N ALA A 119 3.98 -2.84 6.35
CA ALA A 119 2.84 -2.47 5.53
C ALA A 119 1.84 -1.57 6.28
N ALA A 120 1.18 -0.71 5.53
CA ALA A 120 0.02 0.07 5.98
C ALA A 120 -1.18 -0.20 5.09
N ILE A 121 -2.38 -0.07 5.66
CA ILE A 121 -3.63 -0.20 4.92
C ILE A 121 -4.43 1.07 5.12
N VAL A 122 -4.95 1.62 4.04
CA VAL A 122 -5.93 2.70 4.04
C VAL A 122 -7.15 2.26 3.22
N SER A 123 -8.33 2.77 3.53
CA SER A 123 -9.53 2.44 2.77
C SER A 123 -10.53 3.58 2.74
N ALA A 124 -11.24 3.68 1.63
CA ALA A 124 -12.40 4.52 1.46
C ALA A 124 -13.55 3.67 0.91
N GLY A 125 -14.71 3.75 1.55
CA GLY A 125 -15.86 2.95 1.20
C GLY A 125 -17.15 3.49 1.80
N GLY A 126 -18.15 2.63 1.96
CA GLY A 126 -19.43 2.94 2.60
C GLY A 126 -19.33 3.13 4.11
N GLY A 127 -20.41 2.83 4.84
CA GLY A 127 -20.57 3.16 6.26
C GLY A 127 -19.45 2.72 7.21
N PHE A 128 -18.76 1.63 6.90
CA PHE A 128 -17.60 1.14 7.67
C PHE A 128 -16.24 1.52 7.05
N GLY A 129 -16.24 2.40 6.03
CA GLY A 129 -15.00 2.91 5.42
C GLY A 129 -14.05 1.86 4.84
N GLY A 130 -14.53 0.62 4.58
CA GLY A 130 -13.69 -0.48 4.11
C GLY A 130 -12.98 -1.28 5.20
N GLY A 131 -13.37 -1.12 6.45
CA GLY A 131 -12.67 -1.71 7.61
C GLY A 131 -12.64 -3.23 7.61
N ARG A 132 -13.72 -3.92 7.17
CA ARG A 132 -13.73 -5.39 7.12
C ARG A 132 -12.71 -5.93 6.14
N ALA A 133 -12.58 -5.31 4.97
CA ALA A 133 -11.55 -5.66 4.00
C ALA A 133 -10.14 -5.49 4.59
N GLN A 134 -9.90 -4.45 5.40
CA GLN A 134 -8.62 -4.27 6.09
C GLN A 134 -8.32 -5.42 7.07
N TYR A 135 -9.30 -5.86 7.86
CA TYR A 135 -9.10 -6.98 8.78
C TYR A 135 -8.82 -8.29 8.04
N HIS A 136 -9.52 -8.55 6.93
CA HIS A 136 -9.22 -9.71 6.08
C HIS A 136 -7.81 -9.61 5.47
N LEU A 137 -7.39 -8.43 5.02
CA LEU A 137 -6.04 -8.23 4.48
C LEU A 137 -4.95 -8.47 5.54
N ARG A 138 -5.20 -8.09 6.80
CA ARG A 138 -4.31 -8.38 7.92
C ARG A 138 -4.18 -9.89 8.16
N GLN A 139 -5.27 -10.66 8.06
CA GLN A 139 -5.21 -12.13 8.14
C GLN A 139 -4.42 -12.75 7.00
N ILE A 140 -4.62 -12.25 5.77
CA ILE A 140 -3.83 -12.67 4.61
C ILE A 140 -2.35 -12.35 4.84
N GLY A 141 -2.05 -11.20 5.41
CA GLY A 141 -0.70 -10.75 5.73
C GLY A 141 0.05 -11.66 6.69
N VAL A 142 -0.64 -12.38 7.58
CA VAL A 142 -0.03 -13.39 8.46
C VAL A 142 0.64 -14.50 7.64
N TYR A 143 -0.03 -15.00 6.60
CA TYR A 143 0.56 -16.00 5.70
C TYR A 143 1.72 -15.45 4.87
N LEU A 144 1.66 -14.16 4.51
CA LEU A 144 2.65 -13.50 3.67
C LEU A 144 3.91 -13.08 4.45
N ASP A 145 3.89 -13.18 5.78
CA ASP A 145 4.92 -12.63 6.67
C ASP A 145 5.04 -11.09 6.54
N LEU A 146 3.89 -10.40 6.45
CA LEU A 146 3.80 -8.94 6.43
C LEU A 146 3.61 -8.38 7.83
N HIS A 147 4.33 -7.31 8.14
CA HIS A 147 4.26 -6.61 9.42
C HIS A 147 3.41 -5.33 9.28
N PHE A 148 2.14 -5.40 9.59
CA PHE A 148 1.25 -4.24 9.49
C PHE A 148 1.41 -3.28 10.66
N ILE A 149 1.41 -1.97 10.38
CA ILE A 149 1.19 -0.98 11.45
C ILE A 149 -0.23 -1.16 12.01
N ASN A 150 -0.36 -1.07 13.33
CA ASN A 150 -1.67 -1.21 13.98
C ASN A 150 -2.36 0.15 14.15
N LYS A 151 -1.59 1.21 14.32
CA LYS A 151 -2.09 2.58 14.51
C LYS A 151 -1.22 3.58 13.75
N PRO A 152 -1.82 4.68 13.25
CA PRO A 152 -3.25 4.92 13.23
C PRO A 152 -3.99 4.03 12.22
N GLU A 153 -5.26 3.73 12.47
CA GLU A 153 -6.18 3.15 11.48
C GLU A 153 -6.73 4.25 10.57
N PHE A 154 -7.05 3.89 9.33
CA PHE A 154 -7.63 4.81 8.37
C PHE A 154 -8.80 4.15 7.63
N PHE A 155 -10.02 4.43 8.12
CA PHE A 155 -11.29 3.97 7.54
C PHE A 155 -12.10 5.21 7.15
N LEU A 156 -12.21 5.51 5.85
CA LEU A 156 -12.88 6.72 5.41
C LEU A 156 -14.26 6.40 4.83
N ASN A 157 -15.33 6.87 5.51
CA ASN A 157 -16.66 6.87 4.91
C ASN A 157 -16.71 7.92 3.80
N ALA A 158 -16.65 7.46 2.55
CA ALA A 158 -16.52 8.31 1.37
C ALA A 158 -17.85 8.96 0.92
N PHE A 159 -18.99 8.45 1.42
CA PHE A 159 -20.32 8.87 0.98
C PHE A 159 -21.06 9.73 2.00
N GLN A 160 -20.49 9.93 3.18
CA GLN A 160 -21.06 10.78 4.21
C GLN A 160 -20.64 12.24 3.99
N PRO A 161 -21.61 13.18 3.98
CA PRO A 161 -21.30 14.61 3.92
C PRO A 161 -20.44 15.10 5.09
N PRO A 162 -19.61 16.15 4.88
CA PRO A 162 -19.31 16.80 3.61
C PRO A 162 -18.52 15.89 2.67
N ALA A 163 -18.57 16.18 1.34
CA ALA A 163 -17.86 15.42 0.33
C ALA A 163 -16.34 15.39 0.61
N LYS A 164 -15.77 14.19 0.61
CA LYS A 164 -14.34 13.98 0.88
C LYS A 164 -13.50 13.81 -0.37
N PHE A 165 -14.16 13.54 -1.48
CA PHE A 165 -13.54 13.36 -2.80
C PHE A 165 -14.28 14.20 -3.84
N ASP A 166 -13.54 14.66 -4.85
CA ASP A 166 -14.10 15.27 -6.04
C ASP A 166 -14.64 14.21 -7.05
N SER A 167 -15.18 14.67 -8.19
CA SER A 167 -15.70 13.80 -9.25
C SER A 167 -14.66 12.87 -9.86
N ASP A 168 -13.39 13.23 -9.85
CA ASP A 168 -12.28 12.45 -10.36
C ASP A 168 -11.71 11.49 -9.31
N GLY A 169 -12.29 11.49 -8.11
CA GLY A 169 -11.89 10.65 -6.98
C GLY A 169 -10.63 11.15 -6.29
N ASN A 170 -10.26 12.42 -6.41
CA ASN A 170 -9.17 12.98 -5.63
C ASN A 170 -9.64 13.35 -4.22
N LEU A 171 -8.81 13.07 -3.22
CA LEU A 171 -9.10 13.42 -1.84
C LEU A 171 -9.01 14.94 -1.66
N ILE A 172 -10.11 15.58 -1.25
CA ILE A 172 -10.22 17.03 -1.05
C ILE A 172 -10.35 17.44 0.41
N ASP A 173 -10.68 16.51 1.31
CA ASP A 173 -10.90 16.74 2.73
C ASP A 173 -9.56 16.86 3.48
N GLU A 174 -9.26 18.03 4.03
CA GLU A 174 -7.98 18.31 4.68
C GLU A 174 -7.77 17.47 5.95
N GLN A 175 -8.82 17.21 6.72
CA GLN A 175 -8.72 16.37 7.91
C GLN A 175 -8.30 14.95 7.53
N SER A 176 -8.86 14.40 6.46
CA SER A 176 -8.47 13.07 5.94
C SER A 176 -7.05 13.07 5.39
N LYS A 177 -6.57 14.16 4.80
CA LYS A 177 -5.16 14.29 4.37
C LYS A 177 -4.20 14.26 5.56
N GLU A 178 -4.51 14.96 6.65
CA GLU A 178 -3.69 14.91 7.87
C GLU A 178 -3.69 13.51 8.52
N GLN A 179 -4.82 12.82 8.53
CA GLN A 179 -4.89 11.44 8.99
C GLN A 179 -4.05 10.50 8.11
N LEU A 180 -4.12 10.66 6.77
CA LEU A 180 -3.30 9.90 5.82
C LEU A 180 -1.80 10.16 6.04
N LYS A 181 -1.42 11.41 6.28
CA LYS A 181 -0.05 11.79 6.62
C LYS A 181 0.44 11.10 7.90
N ALA A 182 -0.41 11.01 8.93
CA ALA A 182 -0.07 10.27 10.15
C ALA A 182 0.18 8.78 9.88
N VAL A 183 -0.59 8.13 8.98
CA VAL A 183 -0.34 6.76 8.53
C VAL A 183 1.03 6.63 7.85
N LEU A 184 1.37 7.56 6.96
CA LEU A 184 2.67 7.55 6.25
C LEU A 184 3.85 7.72 7.21
N LEU A 185 3.74 8.61 8.19
CA LEU A 185 4.77 8.79 9.22
C LEU A 185 4.94 7.54 10.08
N ALA A 186 3.84 6.89 10.47
CA ALA A 186 3.87 5.64 11.21
C ALA A 186 4.49 4.49 10.38
N LEU A 187 4.14 4.38 9.09
CA LEU A 187 4.73 3.41 8.18
C LEU A 187 6.24 3.63 8.04
N LYS A 188 6.68 4.88 7.87
CA LYS A 188 8.10 5.24 7.81
C LYS A 188 8.84 4.80 9.07
N ALA A 189 8.35 5.19 10.24
CA ALA A 189 8.96 4.87 11.52
C ALA A 189 9.05 3.35 11.73
N PHE A 190 7.99 2.61 11.37
CA PHE A 190 7.95 1.17 11.52
C PHE A 190 8.91 0.46 10.55
N THR A 191 8.99 0.93 9.30
CA THR A 191 9.96 0.41 8.31
C THR A 191 11.38 0.56 8.79
N LEU A 192 11.76 1.76 9.27
CA LEU A 192 13.10 2.00 9.82
C LEU A 192 13.40 1.09 11.01
N ARG A 193 12.43 0.87 11.90
CA ARG A 193 12.58 -0.04 13.03
C ARG A 193 12.84 -1.48 12.60
N LEU A 194 12.09 -2.00 11.62
CA LEU A 194 12.31 -3.35 11.08
C LEU A 194 13.67 -3.49 10.39
N GLN A 195 14.15 -2.44 9.74
CA GLN A 195 15.48 -2.41 9.12
C GLN A 195 16.62 -2.21 10.12
N GLY A 196 16.35 -2.18 11.42
CA GLY A 196 17.35 -1.90 12.45
C GLY A 196 17.89 -0.46 12.44
N LYS A 197 17.17 0.46 11.77
CA LYS A 197 17.56 1.88 11.62
C LYS A 197 16.72 2.84 12.48
N GLY A 198 15.88 2.29 13.36
CA GLY A 198 14.98 3.05 14.22
C GLY A 198 15.65 3.45 15.52
N TYR A 199 15.66 4.75 15.81
CA TYR A 199 16.08 5.41 17.06
C TYR A 199 17.56 5.20 17.46
N ILE A 200 18.41 6.05 16.97
CA ILE A 200 19.50 6.62 17.77
C ILE A 200 19.02 7.97 18.30
#